data_80e6745f27d59fcac23c33f2d3088967
#
_entry.id   80e6745f27d59fcac23c33f2d3088967
#
_cell.length_a   1.000
_cell.length_b   1.000
_cell.length_c   1.000
_cell.angle_alpha   90.00
_cell.angle_beta   90.00
_cell.angle_gamma   90.00
#
_symmetry.space_group_name_H-M   'P 1'
#
loop_
_entity.id
_entity.type
_entity.pdbx_description
1 polymer ?
#
loop_
_entity_poly.entity_id
_entity_poly.type
_entity_poly.pdbx_seq_one_letter_code
_entity_poly.pdbx_strand_id
1 'polypeptide(L)'
;MRFLKICVVIWGLFSLISCNDAAVVNKHVLFQTPVSDTIPYRIPAIAGMHNGDILALTDYRLCGNDIGYGRVDIHGRVSRNGGKSWGEEFVLIKGSGVSGATDCGFGDAAMVADRESGDVLVMMVCGETVYWHETTTRQNPNRIAVLRSRDNGKTWSQWEEITESVYTLFDDSVHGCVQSCFVGSGKILQSRKIKVGSHYRIYAALCARPNGNRVIYSDDFGQTWHALGGPDALPVPNGDEPKCEELPDGRVIISSRAWGGRYFNIYEYTDMASGAGVWGEVAGSGKRVNGCASLENACNGELLIVPAVRKEDRKKVHLALQSVPLGPQRANVGIYYKELPEDVASITLESFAADWEKPYQVSDTTSAYSTMLLLKNGNIAFYYEESICLDGWGSDMVYKEIPLEVITADQYQ
;
A
#
# COMPACT_ATOMS: atom_id res chain seq x y z
N MET A 1 33.06 -64.18 -52.03
CA MET A 1 31.98 -63.45 -51.47
C MET A 1 32.49 -62.70 -50.19
N ARG A 2 32.76 -61.41 -50.32
CA ARG A 2 33.20 -60.58 -49.18
C ARG A 2 32.01 -59.76 -48.72
N PHE A 3 31.59 -59.95 -47.49
CA PHE A 3 30.56 -59.13 -46.87
C PHE A 3 31.15 -57.82 -46.31
N LEU A 4 30.67 -56.71 -46.84
CA LEU A 4 30.98 -55.34 -46.38
C LEU A 4 30.10 -55.02 -45.16
N LYS A 5 30.68 -54.77 -43.99
CA LYS A 5 29.96 -54.29 -42.83
C LYS A 5 29.92 -52.75 -42.86
N ILE A 6 28.74 -52.18 -43.04
CA ILE A 6 28.51 -50.77 -42.95
C ILE A 6 28.23 -50.43 -41.43
N CYS A 7 29.15 -49.68 -40.84
CA CYS A 7 28.89 -49.05 -39.51
C CYS A 7 28.14 -47.76 -39.72
N VAL A 8 26.89 -47.71 -39.25
CA VAL A 8 26.11 -46.46 -39.16
C VAL A 8 26.43 -45.84 -37.80
N VAL A 9 27.10 -44.67 -37.81
CA VAL A 9 27.33 -43.85 -36.62
C VAL A 9 26.13 -42.94 -36.48
N ILE A 10 25.27 -43.19 -35.48
CA ILE A 10 24.16 -42.31 -35.09
C ILE A 10 24.72 -41.22 -34.15
N TRP A 11 24.82 -40.00 -34.67
CA TRP A 11 25.06 -38.83 -33.83
C TRP A 11 23.73 -38.45 -33.14
N GLY A 12 23.63 -38.76 -31.84
CA GLY A 12 22.54 -38.27 -31.02
C GLY A 12 22.77 -36.79 -30.71
N LEU A 13 21.95 -35.92 -31.29
CA LEU A 13 21.81 -34.55 -30.80
C LEU A 13 21.15 -34.60 -29.40
N PHE A 14 21.94 -34.41 -28.37
CA PHE A 14 21.42 -34.01 -27.03
C PHE A 14 21.02 -32.54 -27.15
N SER A 15 19.74 -32.26 -27.40
CA SER A 15 19.18 -30.96 -27.09
C SER A 15 19.13 -30.80 -25.57
N LEU A 16 20.00 -29.96 -25.03
CA LEU A 16 19.90 -29.44 -23.69
C LEU A 16 18.59 -28.60 -23.64
N ILE A 17 17.53 -29.21 -23.17
CA ILE A 17 16.36 -28.48 -22.73
C ILE A 17 16.81 -27.75 -21.47
N SER A 18 17.15 -26.47 -21.59
CA SER A 18 17.24 -25.56 -20.48
C SER A 18 15.81 -25.44 -19.90
N CYS A 19 15.52 -26.16 -18.82
CA CYS A 19 14.42 -25.81 -17.99
C CYS A 19 14.74 -24.42 -17.41
N ASN A 20 14.19 -23.38 -17.99
CA ASN A 20 13.99 -22.16 -17.26
C ASN A 20 13.06 -22.53 -16.12
N ASP A 21 13.60 -22.65 -14.89
CA ASP A 21 12.79 -22.65 -13.69
C ASP A 21 12.04 -21.32 -13.69
N ALA A 22 10.80 -21.34 -14.13
CA ALA A 22 9.92 -20.19 -14.01
C ALA A 22 9.85 -19.88 -12.50
N ALA A 23 10.25 -18.67 -12.13
CA ALA A 23 10.26 -18.24 -10.74
C ALA A 23 8.88 -18.51 -10.12
N VAL A 24 8.86 -19.34 -9.06
CA VAL A 24 7.60 -19.81 -8.48
C VAL A 24 6.96 -18.66 -7.69
N VAL A 25 5.80 -18.22 -8.11
CA VAL A 25 4.97 -17.26 -7.38
C VAL A 25 4.15 -18.02 -6.34
N ASN A 26 4.47 -17.82 -5.05
CA ASN A 26 3.68 -18.40 -3.96
C ASN A 26 2.37 -17.63 -3.82
N LYS A 27 1.22 -18.29 -3.95
CA LYS A 27 -0.12 -17.72 -3.77
C LYS A 27 -0.81 -18.35 -2.55
N HIS A 28 -1.35 -17.49 -1.68
CA HIS A 28 -2.20 -17.90 -0.55
C HIS A 28 -3.46 -17.06 -0.53
N VAL A 29 -4.63 -17.71 -0.39
CA VAL A 29 -5.86 -17.02 0.00
C VAL A 29 -5.84 -16.92 1.53
N LEU A 30 -5.66 -15.72 2.06
CA LEU A 30 -5.56 -15.49 3.51
C LEU A 30 -6.92 -15.43 4.17
N PHE A 31 -7.87 -14.76 3.51
CA PHE A 31 -9.25 -14.64 3.97
C PHE A 31 -10.16 -14.89 2.77
N GLN A 32 -11.09 -15.79 2.95
CA GLN A 32 -12.01 -16.20 1.89
C GLN A 32 -13.41 -15.73 2.23
N THR A 33 -14.02 -14.96 1.34
CA THR A 33 -15.45 -14.61 1.43
C THR A 33 -16.26 -15.80 0.91
N PRO A 34 -17.10 -16.43 1.76
CA PRO A 34 -17.94 -17.52 1.28
C PRO A 34 -18.94 -17.04 0.22
N VAL A 35 -19.11 -17.80 -0.87
CA VAL A 35 -20.03 -17.45 -1.97
C VAL A 35 -21.49 -17.31 -1.51
N SER A 36 -21.86 -18.00 -0.41
CA SER A 36 -23.19 -17.93 0.21
C SER A 36 -23.32 -16.84 1.26
N ASP A 37 -22.25 -16.13 1.57
CA ASP A 37 -22.22 -15.13 2.64
C ASP A 37 -22.21 -13.73 2.06
N THR A 38 -22.93 -12.82 2.69
CA THR A 38 -22.98 -11.40 2.33
C THR A 38 -21.97 -10.56 3.10
N ILE A 39 -21.14 -11.19 3.94
CA ILE A 39 -20.14 -10.49 4.77
C ILE A 39 -18.80 -10.48 4.04
N PRO A 40 -18.42 -9.38 3.39
CA PRO A 40 -17.19 -9.32 2.61
C PRO A 40 -15.95 -9.06 3.46
N TYR A 41 -14.84 -9.71 3.09
CA TYR A 41 -13.51 -9.22 3.42
C TYR A 41 -13.10 -8.14 2.41
N ARG A 42 -12.50 -7.05 2.90
CA ARG A 42 -12.04 -5.93 2.09
C ARG A 42 -10.77 -5.32 2.70
N ILE A 43 -10.11 -4.47 1.94
CA ILE A 43 -9.06 -3.54 2.39
C ILE A 43 -7.82 -4.25 2.93
N PRO A 44 -6.82 -4.48 2.07
CA PRO A 44 -5.56 -5.11 2.46
C PRO A 44 -4.62 -4.14 3.18
N ALA A 45 -4.03 -4.59 4.29
CA ALA A 45 -2.87 -3.96 4.90
C ALA A 45 -1.83 -5.02 5.27
N ILE A 46 -0.54 -4.74 5.05
CA ILE A 46 0.56 -5.67 5.32
C ILE A 46 1.78 -4.95 5.90
N ALA A 47 2.43 -5.55 6.89
CA ALA A 47 3.70 -5.05 7.43
C ALA A 47 4.65 -6.19 7.79
N GLY A 48 5.94 -5.97 7.56
CA GLY A 48 7.02 -6.83 8.04
C GLY A 48 7.48 -6.39 9.42
N MET A 49 7.41 -7.28 10.40
CA MET A 49 7.82 -7.02 11.78
C MET A 49 9.35 -7.08 11.94
N HIS A 50 9.87 -6.40 12.94
CA HIS A 50 11.31 -6.44 13.26
C HIS A 50 11.86 -7.86 13.44
N ASN A 51 11.11 -8.75 14.09
CA ASN A 51 11.48 -10.15 14.30
C ASN A 51 11.42 -11.01 13.02
N GLY A 52 10.94 -10.46 11.89
CA GLY A 52 10.82 -11.14 10.60
C GLY A 52 9.47 -11.77 10.33
N ASP A 53 8.53 -11.69 11.26
CA ASP A 53 7.14 -12.08 11.01
C ASP A 53 6.47 -11.08 10.04
N ILE A 54 5.41 -11.51 9.37
CA ILE A 54 4.59 -10.67 8.50
C ILE A 54 3.17 -10.66 9.07
N LEU A 55 2.61 -9.47 9.30
CA LEU A 55 1.22 -9.28 9.68
C LEU A 55 0.42 -8.83 8.46
N ALA A 56 -0.67 -9.51 8.16
CA ALA A 56 -1.69 -9.11 7.20
C ALA A 56 -2.99 -8.80 7.94
N LEU A 57 -3.61 -7.65 7.63
CA LEU A 57 -4.88 -7.22 8.18
C LEU A 57 -5.89 -7.00 7.05
N THR A 58 -7.17 -7.08 7.40
CA THR A 58 -8.30 -6.85 6.50
C THR A 58 -9.55 -6.43 7.28
N ASP A 59 -10.44 -5.66 6.66
CA ASP A 59 -11.78 -5.42 7.15
C ASP A 59 -12.64 -6.69 7.02
N TYR A 60 -13.46 -6.96 8.03
CA TYR A 60 -14.56 -7.91 7.98
C TYR A 60 -15.87 -7.15 8.18
N ARG A 61 -16.61 -6.93 7.09
CA ARG A 61 -17.73 -5.97 7.01
C ARG A 61 -19.06 -6.60 7.37
N LEU A 62 -19.30 -6.83 8.67
CA LEU A 62 -20.53 -7.43 9.18
C LEU A 62 -21.80 -6.65 8.82
N CYS A 63 -21.69 -5.35 8.59
CA CYS A 63 -22.81 -4.52 8.09
C CYS A 63 -23.16 -4.80 6.60
N GLY A 64 -22.35 -5.60 5.89
CA GLY A 64 -22.53 -5.84 4.46
C GLY A 64 -22.29 -4.62 3.56
N ASN A 65 -21.69 -3.57 4.09
CA ASN A 65 -21.51 -2.29 3.40
C ASN A 65 -20.14 -1.66 3.79
N ASP A 66 -19.93 -0.41 3.42
CA ASP A 66 -18.74 0.36 3.74
C ASP A 66 -18.70 0.79 5.22
N ILE A 67 -17.57 1.35 5.65
CA ILE A 67 -17.41 1.92 6.99
C ILE A 67 -18.38 3.09 7.16
N GLY A 68 -18.97 3.19 8.37
CA GLY A 68 -19.99 4.17 8.69
C GLY A 68 -21.43 3.68 8.53
N TYR A 69 -21.62 2.44 8.02
CA TYR A 69 -22.95 1.83 7.88
C TYR A 69 -23.25 0.77 8.95
N GLY A 70 -22.41 0.65 9.95
CA GLY A 70 -22.58 -0.28 11.05
C GLY A 70 -21.29 -1.04 11.39
N ARG A 71 -21.43 -2.25 11.92
CA ARG A 71 -20.31 -3.03 12.44
C ARG A 71 -19.36 -3.49 11.36
N VAL A 72 -18.10 -3.13 11.53
CA VAL A 72 -16.93 -3.67 10.81
C VAL A 72 -15.89 -4.05 11.86
N ASP A 73 -15.31 -5.24 11.72
CA ASP A 73 -14.20 -5.72 12.54
C ASP A 73 -12.91 -5.71 11.71
N ILE A 74 -11.74 -5.64 12.34
CA ILE A 74 -10.45 -5.86 11.67
C ILE A 74 -9.93 -7.22 12.07
N HIS A 75 -9.70 -8.06 11.06
CA HIS A 75 -9.15 -9.40 11.21
C HIS A 75 -7.68 -9.44 10.76
N GLY A 76 -6.93 -10.42 11.26
CA GLY A 76 -5.53 -10.58 10.96
C GLY A 76 -5.06 -12.02 10.85
N ARG A 77 -3.93 -12.19 10.14
CA ARG A 77 -3.12 -13.42 10.12
C ARG A 77 -1.65 -13.05 10.20
N VAL A 78 -0.86 -13.93 10.79
CA VAL A 78 0.60 -13.76 10.92
C VAL A 78 1.31 -14.89 10.20
N SER A 79 2.28 -14.55 9.38
CA SER A 79 3.27 -15.50 8.88
C SER A 79 4.56 -15.37 9.68
N ARG A 80 5.09 -16.51 10.17
CA ARG A 80 6.34 -16.59 10.94
C ARG A 80 7.52 -17.13 10.13
N ASN A 81 7.36 -17.28 8.84
CA ASN A 81 8.35 -17.88 7.95
C ASN A 81 8.48 -17.15 6.60
N GLY A 82 8.28 -15.82 6.62
CA GLY A 82 8.46 -14.96 5.45
C GLY A 82 7.38 -15.12 4.38
N GLY A 83 6.12 -15.41 4.76
CA GLY A 83 4.99 -15.53 3.83
C GLY A 83 4.75 -16.94 3.28
N LYS A 84 5.59 -17.94 3.63
CA LYS A 84 5.47 -19.32 3.11
C LYS A 84 4.27 -20.07 3.69
N SER A 85 3.85 -19.74 4.90
CA SER A 85 2.62 -20.23 5.52
C SER A 85 2.07 -19.19 6.50
N TRP A 86 0.79 -19.29 6.78
CA TRP A 86 0.06 -18.32 7.60
C TRP A 86 -0.64 -19.03 8.75
N GLY A 87 -0.62 -18.38 9.92
CA GLY A 87 -1.30 -18.86 11.12
C GLY A 87 -2.83 -18.74 11.01
N GLU A 88 -3.49 -19.14 12.07
CA GLU A 88 -4.94 -18.99 12.20
C GLU A 88 -5.37 -17.53 12.13
N GLU A 89 -6.58 -17.31 11.65
CA GLU A 89 -7.23 -16.02 11.67
C GLU A 89 -7.53 -15.60 13.11
N PHE A 90 -7.30 -14.32 13.41
CA PHE A 90 -7.66 -13.71 14.68
C PHE A 90 -8.36 -12.38 14.45
N VAL A 91 -9.15 -11.95 15.43
CA VAL A 91 -9.78 -10.63 15.42
C VAL A 91 -8.87 -9.66 16.14
N LEU A 92 -8.35 -8.65 15.43
CA LEU A 92 -7.52 -7.60 16.00
C LEU A 92 -8.37 -6.66 16.87
N ILE A 93 -9.51 -6.19 16.32
CA ILE A 93 -10.46 -5.34 17.02
C ILE A 93 -11.88 -5.57 16.49
N LYS A 94 -12.85 -5.54 17.39
CA LYS A 94 -14.27 -5.73 17.08
C LYS A 94 -15.02 -4.41 17.18
N GLY A 95 -15.82 -4.08 16.17
CA GLY A 95 -16.84 -3.06 16.28
C GLY A 95 -17.95 -3.50 17.23
N SER A 96 -18.48 -2.58 18.02
CA SER A 96 -19.62 -2.86 18.92
C SER A 96 -20.92 -3.09 18.14
N GLY A 97 -21.06 -2.50 16.96
CA GLY A 97 -22.31 -2.47 16.18
C GLY A 97 -23.40 -1.59 16.83
N VAL A 98 -23.06 -0.86 17.89
CA VAL A 98 -24.00 0.05 18.57
C VAL A 98 -24.09 1.35 17.79
N SER A 99 -25.29 1.67 17.31
CA SER A 99 -25.51 2.90 16.53
C SER A 99 -25.16 4.15 17.33
N GLY A 100 -24.41 5.06 16.71
CA GLY A 100 -23.93 6.30 17.30
C GLY A 100 -22.70 6.15 18.21
N ALA A 101 -22.24 4.93 18.46
CA ALA A 101 -21.05 4.70 19.27
C ALA A 101 -19.77 4.96 18.48
N THR A 102 -18.74 5.49 19.14
CA THR A 102 -17.43 5.75 18.53
C THR A 102 -16.68 4.46 18.16
N ASP A 103 -17.07 3.34 18.72
CA ASP A 103 -16.59 1.99 18.45
C ASP A 103 -17.58 1.14 17.62
N CYS A 104 -18.57 1.76 16.96
CA CYS A 104 -19.57 1.04 16.16
C CYS A 104 -18.92 0.09 15.14
N GLY A 105 -17.91 0.58 14.40
CA GLY A 105 -17.11 -0.20 13.47
C GLY A 105 -15.67 0.30 13.42
N PHE A 106 -14.75 -0.55 12.95
CA PHE A 106 -13.35 -0.24 12.67
C PHE A 106 -12.96 -0.74 11.29
N GLY A 107 -12.27 0.07 10.50
CA GLY A 107 -11.86 -0.34 9.17
C GLY A 107 -10.83 0.59 8.51
N ASP A 108 -10.51 0.32 7.24
CA ASP A 108 -9.50 1.03 6.45
C ASP A 108 -8.15 1.12 7.16
N ALA A 109 -7.68 -0.01 7.71
CA ALA A 109 -6.43 -0.05 8.46
C ALA A 109 -5.23 0.31 7.58
N ALA A 110 -4.36 1.17 8.10
CA ALA A 110 -2.99 1.39 7.65
C ALA A 110 -2.02 1.12 8.79
N MET A 111 -0.88 0.50 8.50
CA MET A 111 0.05 0.11 9.56
C MET A 111 1.51 0.37 9.24
N VAL A 112 2.29 0.48 10.31
CA VAL A 112 3.75 0.49 10.29
C VAL A 112 4.28 -0.37 11.42
N ALA A 113 5.31 -1.16 11.14
CA ALA A 113 6.13 -1.81 12.14
C ALA A 113 7.50 -1.14 12.17
N ASP A 114 7.96 -0.79 13.36
CA ASP A 114 9.29 -0.20 13.52
C ASP A 114 10.36 -1.23 13.15
N ARG A 115 11.29 -0.83 12.27
CA ARG A 115 12.34 -1.75 11.80
C ARG A 115 13.42 -2.03 12.86
N GLU A 116 13.48 -1.26 13.93
CA GLU A 116 14.51 -1.39 14.97
C GLU A 116 13.97 -1.91 16.32
N SER A 117 12.65 -1.97 16.48
CA SER A 117 12.02 -2.43 17.73
C SER A 117 10.84 -3.37 17.46
N GLY A 118 10.17 -3.81 18.51
CA GLY A 118 8.91 -4.57 18.41
C GLY A 118 7.67 -3.69 18.28
N ASP A 119 7.83 -2.38 18.11
CA ASP A 119 6.71 -1.45 18.04
C ASP A 119 5.95 -1.58 16.73
N VAL A 120 4.62 -1.60 16.81
CA VAL A 120 3.70 -1.60 15.67
C VAL A 120 2.59 -0.60 15.96
N LEU A 121 2.26 0.20 14.96
CA LEU A 121 1.14 1.13 14.97
C LEU A 121 0.16 0.74 13.87
N VAL A 122 -1.12 0.62 14.21
CA VAL A 122 -2.24 0.51 13.28
C VAL A 122 -3.12 1.75 13.47
N MET A 123 -3.34 2.50 12.40
CA MET A 123 -4.28 3.62 12.32
C MET A 123 -5.47 3.19 11.46
N MET A 124 -6.68 3.55 11.87
CA MET A 124 -7.90 3.09 11.20
C MET A 124 -9.04 4.09 11.39
N VAL A 125 -10.07 3.96 10.57
CA VAL A 125 -11.36 4.63 10.80
C VAL A 125 -12.08 3.94 11.95
N CYS A 126 -12.85 4.71 12.75
CA CYS A 126 -13.76 4.16 13.75
C CYS A 126 -15.10 4.90 13.76
N GLY A 127 -16.14 4.26 14.33
CA GLY A 127 -17.47 4.85 14.51
C GLY A 127 -18.48 4.53 13.42
N GLU A 128 -19.45 5.43 13.23
CA GLU A 128 -20.60 5.25 12.31
C GLU A 128 -20.81 6.48 11.41
N THR A 129 -19.73 7.21 11.08
CA THR A 129 -19.81 8.33 10.14
C THR A 129 -19.28 7.93 8.77
N VAL A 130 -20.08 8.18 7.73
CA VAL A 130 -19.70 7.89 6.35
C VAL A 130 -18.85 9.04 5.80
N TYR A 131 -17.63 8.75 5.34
CA TYR A 131 -16.64 9.75 4.92
C TYR A 131 -17.19 10.81 3.93
N TRP A 132 -17.90 10.36 2.90
CA TRP A 132 -18.35 11.22 1.79
C TRP A 132 -19.71 11.89 2.04
N HIS A 133 -20.41 11.53 3.13
CA HIS A 133 -21.75 12.05 3.40
C HIS A 133 -21.72 13.53 3.81
N GLU A 134 -22.68 14.31 3.36
CA GLU A 134 -22.77 15.74 3.64
C GLU A 134 -22.95 16.06 5.16
N THR A 135 -23.56 15.15 5.89
CA THR A 135 -23.73 15.29 7.35
C THR A 135 -22.45 15.00 8.15
N THR A 136 -21.43 14.45 7.50
CA THR A 136 -20.11 14.27 8.12
C THR A 136 -19.34 15.57 7.99
N THR A 137 -19.21 16.26 9.12
CA THR A 137 -18.63 17.60 9.23
C THR A 137 -17.57 17.62 10.32
N ARG A 138 -16.85 18.76 10.47
CA ARG A 138 -15.86 18.92 11.56
C ARG A 138 -16.47 18.70 12.96
N GLN A 139 -17.77 18.97 13.16
CA GLN A 139 -18.50 18.74 14.41
C GLN A 139 -18.98 17.30 14.60
N ASN A 140 -19.11 16.55 13.50
CA ASN A 140 -19.41 15.12 13.50
C ASN A 140 -18.53 14.41 12.46
N PRO A 141 -17.20 14.36 12.69
CA PRO A 141 -16.24 13.93 11.70
C PRO A 141 -16.20 12.41 11.53
N ASN A 142 -15.64 11.96 10.40
CA ASN A 142 -15.13 10.62 10.29
C ASN A 142 -13.99 10.46 11.31
N ARG A 143 -14.04 9.44 12.15
CA ARG A 143 -13.17 9.33 13.33
C ARG A 143 -11.95 8.48 13.03
N ILE A 144 -10.86 8.76 13.73
CA ILE A 144 -9.58 8.06 13.57
C ILE A 144 -9.21 7.42 14.90
N ALA A 145 -8.92 6.13 14.87
CA ALA A 145 -8.43 5.35 16.00
C ALA A 145 -7.04 4.77 15.73
N VAL A 146 -6.32 4.49 16.80
CA VAL A 146 -5.04 3.79 16.75
C VAL A 146 -5.00 2.61 17.71
N LEU A 147 -4.26 1.57 17.33
CA LEU A 147 -3.81 0.46 18.16
C LEU A 147 -2.30 0.38 18.14
N ARG A 148 -1.71 0.01 19.28
CA ARG A 148 -0.26 -0.10 19.44
C ARG A 148 0.13 -1.47 19.96
N SER A 149 1.22 -2.01 19.46
CA SER A 149 1.91 -3.17 20.01
C SER A 149 3.36 -2.78 20.30
N ARG A 150 3.99 -3.45 21.28
CA ARG A 150 5.41 -3.29 21.61
C ARG A 150 6.19 -4.61 21.53
N ASP A 151 5.55 -5.66 21.02
CA ASP A 151 6.07 -7.02 21.04
C ASP A 151 5.88 -7.76 19.71
N ASN A 152 6.01 -7.00 18.59
CA ASN A 152 5.81 -7.48 17.23
C ASN A 152 4.40 -8.05 17.00
N GLY A 153 3.39 -7.33 17.45
CA GLY A 153 1.98 -7.65 17.21
C GLY A 153 1.42 -8.83 17.99
N LYS A 154 2.11 -9.29 19.05
CA LYS A 154 1.63 -10.41 19.89
C LYS A 154 0.55 -9.94 20.87
N THR A 155 0.75 -8.76 21.45
CA THR A 155 -0.23 -8.11 22.32
C THR A 155 -0.49 -6.69 21.83
N TRP A 156 -1.70 -6.18 22.10
CA TRP A 156 -2.14 -4.88 21.64
C TRP A 156 -2.69 -4.07 22.80
N SER A 157 -2.48 -2.75 22.73
CA SER A 157 -3.10 -1.80 23.65
C SER A 157 -4.62 -1.82 23.52
N GLN A 158 -5.32 -1.16 24.41
CA GLN A 158 -6.66 -0.68 24.11
C GLN A 158 -6.57 0.32 22.95
N TRP A 159 -7.63 0.41 22.15
CA TRP A 159 -7.69 1.40 21.08
C TRP A 159 -7.83 2.80 21.66
N GLU A 160 -7.29 3.77 20.95
CA GLU A 160 -7.30 5.18 21.31
C GLU A 160 -7.89 5.98 20.14
N GLU A 161 -8.88 6.85 20.44
CA GLU A 161 -9.39 7.79 19.45
C GLU A 161 -8.46 9.02 19.39
N ILE A 162 -7.93 9.32 18.20
CA ILE A 162 -7.03 10.45 17.96
C ILE A 162 -7.63 11.51 17.03
N THR A 163 -8.95 11.49 16.83
CA THR A 163 -9.66 12.37 15.89
C THR A 163 -9.27 13.82 16.07
N GLU A 164 -9.40 14.36 17.30
CA GLU A 164 -9.07 15.76 17.58
C GLU A 164 -7.60 16.09 17.37
N SER A 165 -6.69 15.17 17.73
CA SER A 165 -5.24 15.36 17.54
C SER A 165 -4.86 15.52 16.07
N VAL A 166 -5.63 14.92 15.15
CA VAL A 166 -5.39 15.01 13.71
C VAL A 166 -6.11 16.23 13.10
N TYR A 167 -7.38 16.41 13.41
CA TYR A 167 -8.18 17.47 12.75
C TYR A 167 -7.75 18.88 13.15
N THR A 168 -7.35 19.10 14.41
CA THR A 168 -6.85 20.40 14.88
C THR A 168 -5.60 20.88 14.15
N LEU A 169 -4.84 19.98 13.52
CA LEU A 169 -3.70 20.35 12.68
C LEU A 169 -4.11 21.18 11.45
N PHE A 170 -5.41 21.17 11.09
CA PHE A 170 -5.93 21.78 9.87
C PHE A 170 -7.08 22.77 10.11
N ASP A 171 -7.46 23.03 11.38
CA ASP A 171 -8.58 23.90 11.70
C ASP A 171 -8.34 25.36 11.26
N ASP A 172 -7.09 25.84 11.34
CA ASP A 172 -6.68 27.20 10.94
C ASP A 172 -6.25 27.31 9.46
N SER A 173 -6.53 26.31 8.63
CA SER A 173 -6.16 26.34 7.22
C SER A 173 -6.90 27.45 6.47
N VAL A 174 -6.18 28.22 5.63
CA VAL A 174 -6.78 29.23 4.73
C VAL A 174 -7.75 28.63 3.71
N HIS A 175 -7.69 27.31 3.51
CA HIS A 175 -8.61 26.56 2.64
C HIS A 175 -9.89 26.07 3.37
N GLY A 176 -10.05 26.46 4.64
CA GLY A 176 -11.10 25.98 5.54
C GLY A 176 -10.71 24.66 6.24
N CYS A 177 -11.39 24.39 7.37
CA CYS A 177 -11.13 23.19 8.17
C CYS A 177 -11.49 21.90 7.42
N VAL A 178 -10.81 20.82 7.77
CA VAL A 178 -11.15 19.48 7.28
C VAL A 178 -12.46 19.02 7.90
N GLN A 179 -13.42 18.63 7.07
CA GLN A 179 -14.75 18.17 7.49
C GLN A 179 -14.77 16.66 7.77
N SER A 180 -13.99 15.92 7.01
CA SER A 180 -13.89 14.46 7.08
C SER A 180 -12.53 14.03 6.57
N CYS A 181 -11.86 13.11 7.27
CA CYS A 181 -10.64 12.50 6.76
C CYS A 181 -10.44 11.08 7.28
N PHE A 182 -9.66 10.31 6.56
CA PHE A 182 -9.20 8.98 6.96
C PHE A 182 -7.81 8.69 6.38
N VAL A 183 -7.10 7.76 6.99
CA VAL A 183 -5.78 7.32 6.48
C VAL A 183 -5.95 6.48 5.22
N GLY A 184 -5.11 6.70 4.21
CA GLY A 184 -5.05 5.82 3.05
C GLY A 184 -4.61 4.41 3.49
N SER A 185 -5.55 3.45 3.43
CA SER A 185 -5.37 2.09 3.96
C SER A 185 -4.14 1.36 3.42
N GLY A 186 -3.58 0.44 4.17
CA GLY A 186 -2.45 -0.40 3.79
C GLY A 186 -1.16 -0.04 4.53
N LYS A 187 -0.49 1.05 4.16
CA LYS A 187 0.82 1.40 4.69
C LYS A 187 0.88 2.80 5.32
N ILE A 188 1.51 2.89 6.48
CA ILE A 188 2.12 4.11 7.02
C ILE A 188 3.63 4.00 6.70
N LEU A 189 4.20 5.00 6.06
CA LEU A 189 5.62 5.00 5.69
C LEU A 189 6.50 5.23 6.91
N GLN A 190 7.55 4.44 7.10
CA GLN A 190 8.66 4.78 7.99
C GLN A 190 9.86 5.26 7.18
N SER A 191 10.37 6.45 7.47
CA SER A 191 11.55 7.01 6.81
C SER A 191 12.78 6.11 6.96
N ARG A 192 13.56 5.99 5.90
CA ARG A 192 14.86 5.32 5.90
C ARG A 192 16.01 6.26 6.25
N LYS A 193 15.76 7.58 6.16
CA LYS A 193 16.78 8.64 6.28
C LYS A 193 16.65 9.46 7.55
N ILE A 194 15.43 9.83 7.93
CA ILE A 194 15.17 10.78 9.00
C ILE A 194 14.88 10.05 10.30
N LYS A 195 15.79 10.17 11.26
CA LYS A 195 15.64 9.64 12.61
C LYS A 195 15.71 10.78 13.62
N VAL A 196 14.67 10.90 14.45
CA VAL A 196 14.59 11.91 15.51
C VAL A 196 14.46 11.19 16.84
N GLY A 197 15.36 11.44 17.76
CA GLY A 197 15.39 10.69 19.02
C GLY A 197 15.61 9.19 18.81
N SER A 198 14.69 8.38 19.31
CA SER A 198 14.77 6.92 19.25
C SER A 198 14.09 6.32 18.00
N HIS A 199 13.24 7.07 17.29
CA HIS A 199 12.46 6.54 16.19
C HIS A 199 12.79 7.21 14.85
N TYR A 200 12.63 6.43 13.77
CA TYR A 200 12.55 7.02 12.44
C TYR A 200 11.19 7.66 12.25
N ARG A 201 11.19 8.83 11.60
CA ARG A 201 9.95 9.55 11.26
C ARG A 201 8.99 8.65 10.50
N ILE A 202 7.72 8.69 10.87
CA ILE A 202 6.65 8.02 10.15
C ILE A 202 5.72 9.03 9.48
N TYR A 203 5.11 8.65 8.36
CA TYR A 203 4.20 9.50 7.58
C TYR A 203 2.91 8.75 7.30
N ALA A 204 1.79 9.37 7.65
CA ALA A 204 0.45 8.90 7.29
C ALA A 204 -0.17 9.86 6.27
N ALA A 205 -0.56 9.31 5.13
CA ALA A 205 -1.24 10.05 4.09
C ALA A 205 -2.75 9.95 4.28
N LEU A 206 -3.44 11.09 4.28
CA LEU A 206 -4.86 11.19 4.57
C LEU A 206 -5.64 11.59 3.31
N CYS A 207 -6.74 10.89 3.06
CA CYS A 207 -7.81 11.39 2.22
C CYS A 207 -8.63 12.38 3.05
N ALA A 208 -8.86 13.59 2.57
CA ALA A 208 -9.50 14.65 3.32
C ALA A 208 -10.53 15.42 2.50
N ARG A 209 -11.63 15.78 3.12
CA ARG A 209 -12.72 16.55 2.51
C ARG A 209 -12.98 17.85 3.28
N PRO A 210 -13.15 18.98 2.59
CA PRO A 210 -12.86 19.20 1.18
C PRO A 210 -11.36 19.23 0.90
N ASN A 211 -10.94 19.39 -0.35
CA ASN A 211 -9.58 19.73 -0.75
C ASN A 211 -8.57 18.55 -0.79
N GLY A 212 -9.02 17.30 -0.95
CA GLY A 212 -8.15 16.20 -1.34
C GLY A 212 -7.24 15.67 -0.24
N ASN A 213 -5.93 15.63 -0.47
CA ASN A 213 -5.01 14.95 0.44
C ASN A 213 -4.37 15.87 1.46
N ARG A 214 -4.03 15.27 2.61
CA ARG A 214 -3.16 15.80 3.65
C ARG A 214 -2.09 14.75 3.98
N VAL A 215 -0.95 15.17 4.49
CA VAL A 215 0.06 14.27 5.04
C VAL A 215 0.42 14.74 6.44
N ILE A 216 0.42 13.80 7.37
CA ILE A 216 0.89 14.01 8.73
C ILE A 216 2.14 13.18 8.99
N TYR A 217 3.01 13.65 9.87
CA TYR A 217 4.19 12.91 10.29
C TYR A 217 4.32 12.88 11.82
N SER A 218 5.08 11.90 12.30
CA SER A 218 5.40 11.75 13.71
C SER A 218 6.87 11.35 13.88
N ASP A 219 7.54 11.94 14.87
CA ASP A 219 8.91 11.64 15.27
C ASP A 219 9.00 10.77 16.52
N ASP A 220 7.86 10.43 17.14
CA ASP A 220 7.73 9.65 18.36
C ASP A 220 6.84 8.39 18.17
N PHE A 221 6.87 7.85 16.95
CA PHE A 221 6.13 6.66 16.54
C PHE A 221 4.62 6.78 16.78
N GLY A 222 4.07 7.95 16.41
CA GLY A 222 2.62 8.21 16.41
C GLY A 222 2.04 8.61 17.77
N GLN A 223 2.85 9.04 18.75
CA GLN A 223 2.34 9.63 20.00
C GLN A 223 1.85 11.06 19.72
N THR A 224 2.62 11.83 18.95
CA THR A 224 2.23 13.16 18.48
C THR A 224 2.32 13.24 16.95
N TRP A 225 1.47 14.08 16.37
CA TRP A 225 1.38 14.26 14.92
C TRP A 225 1.54 15.72 14.53
N HIS A 226 2.13 15.95 13.35
CA HIS A 226 2.35 17.27 12.75
C HIS A 226 1.93 17.25 11.29
N ALA A 227 1.40 18.37 10.78
CA ALA A 227 1.07 18.51 9.36
C ALA A 227 2.35 18.72 8.53
N LEU A 228 2.61 17.85 7.55
CA LEU A 228 3.77 17.98 6.66
C LEU A 228 3.53 19.09 5.63
N GLY A 229 4.26 20.19 5.80
CA GLY A 229 4.08 21.42 5.02
C GLY A 229 3.13 22.43 5.68
N GLY A 230 2.64 22.14 6.89
CA GLY A 230 1.75 23.01 7.66
C GLY A 230 0.26 22.85 7.35
N PRO A 231 -0.62 23.64 8.01
CA PRO A 231 -2.08 23.50 7.91
C PRO A 231 -2.62 23.76 6.51
N ASP A 232 -1.94 24.61 5.73
CA ASP A 232 -2.38 25.01 4.38
C ASP A 232 -1.91 24.08 3.27
N ALA A 233 -1.06 23.11 3.59
CA ALA A 233 -0.50 22.22 2.59
C ALA A 233 -1.60 21.35 1.96
N LEU A 234 -1.67 21.37 0.63
CA LEU A 234 -2.56 20.55 -0.21
C LEU A 234 -1.71 19.69 -1.15
N PRO A 235 -1.15 18.56 -0.69
CA PRO A 235 -0.30 17.72 -1.53
C PRO A 235 -0.94 17.35 -2.86
N VAL A 236 -2.21 16.93 -2.85
CA VAL A 236 -3.02 16.67 -4.05
C VAL A 236 -4.44 17.20 -3.82
N PRO A 237 -4.77 18.43 -4.30
CA PRO A 237 -6.04 19.09 -4.00
C PRO A 237 -7.30 18.33 -4.42
N ASN A 238 -7.22 17.53 -5.47
CA ASN A 238 -8.34 16.72 -5.99
C ASN A 238 -8.05 15.23 -5.86
N GLY A 239 -7.12 14.85 -4.95
CA GLY A 239 -6.75 13.48 -4.70
C GLY A 239 -7.80 12.74 -3.86
N ASP A 240 -7.77 11.43 -4.00
CA ASP A 240 -8.52 10.48 -3.20
C ASP A 240 -7.53 9.66 -2.35
N GLU A 241 -7.70 8.38 -2.14
CA GLU A 241 -6.85 7.55 -1.27
C GLU A 241 -5.34 7.62 -1.61
N PRO A 242 -4.54 8.19 -0.71
CA PRO A 242 -3.12 8.42 -0.96
C PRO A 242 -2.22 7.38 -0.31
N LYS A 243 -0.97 7.32 -0.80
CA LYS A 243 0.17 6.63 -0.17
C LYS A 243 1.38 7.54 -0.17
N CYS A 244 2.19 7.46 0.89
CA CYS A 244 3.52 8.06 0.91
C CYS A 244 4.60 7.02 0.69
N GLU A 245 5.67 7.42 0.01
CA GLU A 245 6.91 6.67 -0.10
C GLU A 245 8.10 7.64 0.00
N GLU A 246 9.29 7.12 0.31
CA GLU A 246 10.51 7.92 0.44
C GLU A 246 11.44 7.68 -0.75
N LEU A 247 11.80 8.76 -1.45
CA LEU A 247 12.84 8.73 -2.47
C LEU A 247 14.22 8.41 -1.83
N PRO A 248 15.19 7.89 -2.61
CA PRO A 248 16.49 7.51 -2.05
C PRO A 248 17.27 8.66 -1.41
N ASP A 249 16.94 9.90 -1.71
CA ASP A 249 17.52 11.12 -1.09
C ASP A 249 16.81 11.58 0.19
N GLY A 250 15.67 10.98 0.53
CA GLY A 250 14.89 11.29 1.73
C GLY A 250 13.68 12.19 1.49
N ARG A 251 13.49 12.72 0.27
CA ARG A 251 12.25 13.43 -0.09
C ARG A 251 11.06 12.48 -0.01
N VAL A 252 9.90 13.01 0.38
CA VAL A 252 8.66 12.23 0.44
C VAL A 252 7.88 12.42 -0.85
N ILE A 253 7.47 11.33 -1.47
CA ILE A 253 6.56 11.34 -2.60
C ILE A 253 5.19 10.79 -2.20
N ILE A 254 4.13 11.48 -2.61
CA ILE A 254 2.76 11.00 -2.47
C ILE A 254 2.28 10.43 -3.80
N SER A 255 1.61 9.28 -3.75
CA SER A 255 0.84 8.68 -4.84
C SER A 255 -0.62 8.68 -4.45
N SER A 256 -1.47 9.39 -5.17
CA SER A 256 -2.88 9.52 -4.87
C SER A 256 -3.74 8.88 -5.94
N ARG A 257 -4.84 8.25 -5.52
CA ARG A 257 -5.86 7.68 -6.39
C ARG A 257 -6.44 8.75 -7.31
N ALA A 258 -6.47 8.45 -8.62
CA ALA A 258 -7.03 9.30 -9.64
C ALA A 258 -7.79 8.46 -10.68
N TRP A 259 -8.78 9.07 -11.33
CA TRP A 259 -9.46 8.41 -12.45
C TRP A 259 -8.49 8.20 -13.62
N GLY A 260 -8.36 6.98 -14.07
CA GLY A 260 -7.50 6.62 -15.19
C GLY A 260 -6.01 6.52 -14.87
N GLY A 261 -5.62 6.59 -13.58
CA GLY A 261 -4.22 6.48 -13.17
C GLY A 261 -3.94 6.96 -11.75
N ARG A 262 -2.87 7.74 -11.60
CA ARG A 262 -2.40 8.29 -10.31
C ARG A 262 -2.11 9.79 -10.42
N TYR A 263 -2.14 10.47 -9.28
CA TYR A 263 -1.49 11.77 -9.10
C TYR A 263 -0.26 11.60 -8.23
N PHE A 264 0.83 12.28 -8.58
CA PHE A 264 2.06 12.33 -7.79
C PHE A 264 2.36 13.76 -7.37
N ASN A 265 2.98 13.92 -6.20
CA ASN A 265 3.62 15.15 -5.74
C ASN A 265 4.82 14.80 -4.86
N ILE A 266 5.84 15.69 -4.83
CA ILE A 266 7.06 15.51 -4.04
C ILE A 266 7.16 16.63 -3.03
N TYR A 267 7.51 16.26 -1.79
CA TYR A 267 7.81 17.17 -0.70
C TYR A 267 9.31 17.48 -0.70
N GLU A 268 9.64 18.73 -0.92
CA GLU A 268 11.01 19.25 -0.90
C GLU A 268 11.31 19.81 0.49
N TYR A 269 12.24 19.18 1.20
CA TYR A 269 12.66 19.65 2.51
C TYR A 269 13.58 20.85 2.40
N THR A 270 13.30 21.89 3.20
CA THR A 270 14.27 22.94 3.51
C THR A 270 15.10 22.57 4.76
N ASP A 271 14.52 21.80 5.66
CA ASP A 271 15.18 21.20 6.81
C ASP A 271 14.53 19.86 7.17
N MET A 272 15.22 18.76 6.93
CA MET A 272 14.73 17.42 7.20
C MET A 272 14.50 17.17 8.71
N ALA A 273 15.34 17.74 9.57
CA ALA A 273 15.26 17.48 11.00
C ALA A 273 13.97 18.04 11.61
N SER A 274 13.59 19.26 11.26
CA SER A 274 12.36 19.89 11.74
C SER A 274 11.13 19.50 10.94
N GLY A 275 11.29 18.84 9.77
CA GLY A 275 10.20 18.55 8.86
C GLY A 275 9.75 19.74 8.00
N ALA A 276 10.47 20.87 8.04
CA ALA A 276 10.16 22.04 7.24
C ALA A 276 10.44 21.82 5.75
N GLY A 277 9.54 22.32 4.91
CA GLY A 277 9.62 22.17 3.47
C GLY A 277 8.31 22.56 2.79
N VAL A 278 8.22 22.24 1.50
CA VAL A 278 7.04 22.56 0.67
C VAL A 278 6.71 21.43 -0.28
N TRP A 279 5.43 21.27 -0.58
CA TRP A 279 4.96 20.41 -1.66
C TRP A 279 5.13 21.12 -3.01
N GLY A 280 5.52 20.37 -4.04
CA GLY A 280 5.57 20.84 -5.42
C GLY A 280 4.17 20.96 -6.06
N GLU A 281 4.15 21.06 -7.38
CA GLU A 281 2.92 20.97 -8.16
C GLU A 281 2.52 19.52 -8.39
N VAL A 282 1.24 19.26 -8.71
CA VAL A 282 0.72 17.90 -8.94
C VAL A 282 0.98 17.46 -10.37
N ALA A 283 1.55 16.27 -10.56
CA ALA A 283 1.66 15.63 -11.85
C ALA A 283 0.71 14.44 -11.97
N GLY A 284 -0.04 14.37 -13.07
CA GLY A 284 -0.90 13.24 -13.41
C GLY A 284 -0.13 12.15 -14.14
N SER A 285 -0.31 10.89 -13.71
CA SER A 285 0.27 9.70 -14.33
C SER A 285 -0.84 8.81 -14.87
N GLY A 286 -0.80 8.52 -16.16
CA GLY A 286 -1.80 7.72 -16.86
C GLY A 286 -1.43 7.54 -18.33
N LYS A 287 -2.36 7.08 -19.14
CA LYS A 287 -2.12 6.73 -20.56
C LYS A 287 -1.48 7.86 -21.39
N ARG A 288 -1.82 9.13 -21.11
CA ARG A 288 -1.36 10.28 -21.92
C ARG A 288 0.14 10.54 -21.82
N VAL A 289 0.74 10.16 -20.69
CA VAL A 289 2.17 10.36 -20.42
C VAL A 289 2.93 9.03 -20.36
N ASN A 290 2.35 7.97 -20.89
CA ASN A 290 2.89 6.60 -20.74
C ASN A 290 3.18 6.26 -19.27
N GLY A 291 2.27 6.68 -18.39
CA GLY A 291 2.38 6.51 -16.93
C GLY A 291 1.58 5.32 -16.40
N CYS A 292 1.32 5.33 -15.10
CA CYS A 292 0.56 4.29 -14.40
C CYS A 292 -0.94 4.36 -14.77
N ALA A 293 -1.29 3.79 -15.92
CA ALA A 293 -2.66 3.82 -16.42
C ALA A 293 -3.56 2.81 -15.69
N SER A 294 -4.79 3.24 -15.40
CA SER A 294 -5.84 2.44 -14.78
C SER A 294 -7.11 2.64 -15.60
N LEU A 295 -7.41 1.70 -16.50
CA LEU A 295 -8.45 1.89 -17.51
C LEU A 295 -9.84 1.87 -16.89
N GLU A 296 -10.62 2.96 -17.12
CA GLU A 296 -12.01 3.10 -16.68
C GLU A 296 -12.24 2.88 -15.17
N ASN A 297 -11.25 3.21 -14.35
CA ASN A 297 -11.39 3.12 -12.89
C ASN A 297 -10.55 4.13 -12.14
N ALA A 298 -10.86 4.24 -10.84
CA ALA A 298 -10.03 4.82 -9.82
C ALA A 298 -9.98 3.86 -8.64
N CYS A 299 -8.80 3.51 -8.15
CA CYS A 299 -8.65 2.55 -7.07
C CYS A 299 -7.44 2.86 -6.20
N ASN A 300 -7.49 2.39 -4.94
CA ASN A 300 -6.32 2.36 -4.08
C ASN A 300 -5.24 1.48 -4.71
N GLY A 301 -3.99 1.82 -4.45
CA GLY A 301 -2.81 1.07 -4.88
C GLY A 301 -1.59 1.53 -4.09
N GLU A 302 -0.54 0.73 -4.07
CA GLU A 302 0.67 1.00 -3.30
C GLU A 302 1.77 1.54 -4.19
N LEU A 303 2.53 2.50 -3.66
CA LEU A 303 3.83 2.93 -4.18
C LEU A 303 4.92 2.37 -3.28
N LEU A 304 5.93 1.72 -3.88
CA LEU A 304 7.05 1.15 -3.16
C LEU A 304 8.35 1.41 -3.92
N ILE A 305 9.38 1.95 -3.26
CA ILE A 305 10.71 2.13 -3.83
C ILE A 305 11.65 1.10 -3.24
N VAL A 306 12.29 0.31 -4.11
CA VAL A 306 13.13 -0.81 -3.73
C VAL A 306 14.53 -0.72 -4.34
N PRO A 307 15.57 -1.17 -3.64
CA PRO A 307 16.88 -1.38 -4.25
C PRO A 307 16.82 -2.59 -5.21
N ALA A 308 17.56 -2.52 -6.28
CA ALA A 308 17.66 -3.57 -7.29
C ALA A 308 19.05 -3.61 -7.92
N VAL A 309 19.33 -4.67 -8.66
CA VAL A 309 20.51 -4.79 -9.50
C VAL A 309 20.08 -5.00 -10.95
N ARG A 310 20.43 -4.08 -11.84
CA ARG A 310 20.19 -4.24 -13.27
C ARG A 310 21.06 -5.39 -13.80
N LYS A 311 20.45 -6.37 -14.48
CA LYS A 311 21.16 -7.59 -14.89
C LYS A 311 22.16 -7.34 -16.02
N GLU A 312 21.87 -6.41 -16.92
CA GLU A 312 22.70 -6.09 -18.09
C GLU A 312 24.14 -5.70 -17.71
N ASP A 313 24.29 -4.78 -16.76
CA ASP A 313 25.59 -4.19 -16.38
C ASP A 313 25.95 -4.38 -14.91
N ARG A 314 25.12 -5.10 -14.14
CA ARG A 314 25.27 -5.37 -12.69
C ARG A 314 25.25 -4.10 -11.83
N LYS A 315 24.71 -3.01 -12.33
CA LYS A 315 24.61 -1.75 -11.62
C LYS A 315 23.53 -1.81 -10.55
N LYS A 316 23.86 -1.29 -9.36
CA LYS A 316 22.88 -1.08 -8.29
C LYS A 316 22.03 0.14 -8.63
N VAL A 317 20.71 -0.02 -8.58
CA VAL A 317 19.72 0.99 -8.93
C VAL A 317 18.59 0.99 -7.91
N HIS A 318 17.65 1.93 -8.05
CA HIS A 318 16.37 1.87 -7.34
C HIS A 318 15.24 1.78 -8.36
N LEU A 319 14.24 0.96 -8.05
CA LEU A 319 13.01 0.88 -8.81
C LEU A 319 11.86 1.45 -8.00
N ALA A 320 11.03 2.24 -8.65
CA ALA A 320 9.69 2.57 -8.17
C ALA A 320 8.71 1.52 -8.72
N LEU A 321 7.89 0.97 -7.85
CA LEU A 321 6.82 0.02 -8.16
C LEU A 321 5.48 0.68 -7.80
N GLN A 322 4.50 0.67 -8.72
CA GLN A 322 3.16 1.19 -8.47
C GLN A 322 2.11 0.16 -8.82
N SER A 323 1.31 -0.26 -7.84
CA SER A 323 0.19 -1.17 -8.10
C SER A 323 -1.10 -0.42 -8.41
N VAL A 324 -1.85 -0.92 -9.38
CA VAL A 324 -3.20 -0.45 -9.76
C VAL A 324 -3.97 -1.57 -10.44
N PRO A 325 -5.31 -1.57 -10.43
CA PRO A 325 -6.09 -2.34 -11.40
C PRO A 325 -5.83 -1.78 -12.81
N LEU A 326 -5.37 -2.63 -13.73
CA LEU A 326 -5.08 -2.22 -15.12
C LEU A 326 -6.38 -1.93 -15.89
N GLY A 327 -7.49 -2.54 -15.44
CA GLY A 327 -8.81 -2.39 -16.04
C GLY A 327 -9.12 -3.40 -17.15
N PRO A 328 -10.26 -3.23 -17.85
CA PRO A 328 -11.26 -2.18 -17.59
C PRO A 328 -11.91 -2.34 -16.22
N GLN A 329 -12.33 -1.23 -15.63
CA GLN A 329 -12.87 -1.16 -14.28
C GLN A 329 -11.89 -1.71 -13.21
N ARG A 330 -12.38 -2.23 -12.08
CA ARG A 330 -11.56 -2.84 -11.04
C ARG A 330 -11.25 -4.30 -11.35
N ALA A 331 -10.37 -4.51 -12.33
CA ALA A 331 -9.93 -5.82 -12.77
C ALA A 331 -8.45 -5.80 -13.16
N ASN A 332 -7.87 -7.00 -13.22
CA ASN A 332 -6.51 -7.18 -13.72
C ASN A 332 -5.48 -6.39 -12.92
N VAL A 333 -5.51 -6.46 -11.57
CA VAL A 333 -4.52 -5.75 -10.77
C VAL A 333 -3.10 -6.12 -11.23
N GLY A 334 -2.25 -5.10 -11.36
CA GLY A 334 -0.88 -5.24 -11.85
C GLY A 334 0.07 -4.26 -11.17
N ILE A 335 1.35 -4.40 -11.48
CA ILE A 335 2.45 -3.62 -10.94
C ILE A 335 3.20 -2.98 -12.10
N TYR A 336 3.16 -1.65 -12.20
CA TYR A 336 4.07 -0.86 -13.01
C TYR A 336 5.41 -0.75 -12.32
N TYR A 337 6.50 -0.65 -13.09
CA TYR A 337 7.81 -0.35 -12.53
C TYR A 337 8.53 0.72 -13.35
N LYS A 338 9.47 1.39 -12.71
CA LYS A 338 10.31 2.42 -13.32
C LYS A 338 11.65 2.47 -12.61
N GLU A 339 12.76 2.47 -13.38
CA GLU A 339 14.07 2.73 -12.82
C GLU A 339 14.20 4.23 -12.49
N LEU A 340 14.66 4.54 -11.28
CA LEU A 340 14.96 5.90 -10.87
C LEU A 340 16.36 6.31 -11.36
N PRO A 341 16.57 7.57 -11.75
CA PRO A 341 17.88 8.04 -12.17
C PRO A 341 18.90 7.93 -11.02
N GLU A 342 20.17 7.77 -11.38
CA GLU A 342 21.27 7.70 -10.40
C GLU A 342 21.39 8.99 -9.60
N ASP A 343 21.30 10.13 -10.27
CA ASP A 343 21.12 11.43 -9.62
C ASP A 343 19.66 11.60 -9.22
N VAL A 344 19.32 11.14 -8.03
CA VAL A 344 17.95 11.21 -7.49
C VAL A 344 17.46 12.65 -7.39
N ALA A 345 18.36 13.63 -7.16
CA ALA A 345 17.99 15.05 -7.09
C ALA A 345 17.47 15.58 -8.45
N SER A 346 17.80 14.92 -9.56
CA SER A 346 17.29 15.26 -10.89
C SER A 346 15.83 14.82 -11.13
N ILE A 347 15.22 14.06 -10.21
CA ILE A 347 13.84 13.64 -10.34
C ILE A 347 12.91 14.84 -10.23
N THR A 348 12.23 15.16 -11.33
CA THR A 348 11.10 16.08 -11.34
C THR A 348 9.78 15.31 -11.28
N LEU A 349 8.70 16.00 -10.93
CA LEU A 349 7.36 15.40 -10.90
C LEU A 349 6.93 14.87 -12.26
N GLU A 350 7.19 15.64 -13.33
CA GLU A 350 6.86 15.22 -14.70
C GLU A 350 7.65 13.98 -15.10
N SER A 351 8.95 13.93 -14.79
CA SER A 351 9.80 12.79 -15.09
C SER A 351 9.38 11.56 -14.27
N PHE A 352 8.93 11.73 -13.04
CA PHE A 352 8.42 10.63 -12.23
C PHE A 352 7.06 10.10 -12.73
N ALA A 353 6.14 11.00 -13.12
CA ALA A 353 4.80 10.64 -13.55
C ALA A 353 4.74 9.95 -14.93
N ALA A 354 5.70 10.24 -15.81
CA ALA A 354 5.74 9.74 -17.18
C ALA A 354 6.61 8.48 -17.33
N ASP A 355 6.49 7.80 -18.46
CA ASP A 355 7.38 6.74 -18.96
C ASP A 355 7.64 5.59 -17.97
N TRP A 356 6.56 5.04 -17.44
CA TRP A 356 6.58 3.80 -16.67
C TRP A 356 6.61 2.60 -17.61
N GLU A 357 7.36 1.58 -17.23
CA GLU A 357 7.46 0.34 -18.01
C GLU A 357 6.15 -0.44 -18.04
N LYS A 358 6.02 -1.34 -19.01
CA LYS A 358 4.83 -2.18 -19.15
C LYS A 358 4.57 -2.96 -17.84
N PRO A 359 3.34 -2.91 -17.29
CA PRO A 359 3.05 -3.54 -16.01
C PRO A 359 3.07 -5.07 -16.09
N TYR A 360 3.54 -5.68 -15.01
CA TYR A 360 3.29 -7.08 -14.72
C TYR A 360 1.85 -7.25 -14.21
N GLN A 361 1.05 -8.06 -14.89
CA GLN A 361 -0.31 -8.39 -14.47
C GLN A 361 -0.29 -9.48 -13.41
N VAL A 362 -0.76 -9.16 -12.19
CA VAL A 362 -0.76 -10.07 -11.04
C VAL A 362 -2.00 -10.95 -11.01
N SER A 363 -3.15 -10.40 -11.35
CA SER A 363 -4.44 -11.10 -11.43
C SER A 363 -5.04 -10.91 -12.82
N ASP A 364 -5.78 -11.90 -13.29
CA ASP A 364 -6.48 -11.92 -14.59
C ASP A 364 -8.02 -11.86 -14.41
N THR A 365 -8.49 -11.49 -13.23
CA THR A 365 -9.90 -11.40 -12.89
C THR A 365 -10.22 -10.08 -12.21
N THR A 366 -11.48 -9.92 -11.74
CA THR A 366 -11.90 -8.78 -10.93
C THR A 366 -11.00 -8.68 -9.69
N SER A 367 -10.32 -7.55 -9.54
CA SER A 367 -9.35 -7.31 -8.48
C SER A 367 -9.21 -5.81 -8.25
N ALA A 368 -8.96 -5.41 -7.01
CA ALA A 368 -9.08 -4.00 -6.64
C ALA A 368 -7.92 -3.51 -5.76
N TYR A 369 -8.18 -3.26 -4.49
CA TYR A 369 -7.21 -2.69 -3.56
C TYR A 369 -5.99 -3.59 -3.39
N SER A 370 -4.83 -2.98 -3.27
CA SER A 370 -3.56 -3.71 -3.14
C SER A 370 -2.55 -2.93 -2.31
N THR A 371 -1.69 -3.66 -1.62
CA THR A 371 -0.55 -3.14 -0.87
C THR A 371 0.68 -4.01 -1.09
N MET A 372 1.87 -3.44 -0.92
CA MET A 372 3.15 -4.09 -1.17
C MET A 372 4.12 -3.96 0.00
N LEU A 373 4.95 -4.98 0.18
CA LEU A 373 6.05 -5.00 1.13
C LEU A 373 7.29 -5.62 0.48
N LEU A 374 8.45 -4.99 0.64
CA LEU A 374 9.73 -5.60 0.27
C LEU A 374 10.12 -6.63 1.33
N LEU A 375 10.28 -7.88 0.92
CA LEU A 375 10.72 -8.97 1.78
C LEU A 375 12.25 -8.99 1.94
N LYS A 376 12.72 -9.65 3.00
CA LYS A 376 14.17 -9.78 3.29
C LYS A 376 14.96 -10.50 2.17
N ASN A 377 14.30 -11.32 1.38
CA ASN A 377 14.90 -12.03 0.23
C ASN A 377 14.89 -11.23 -1.07
N GLY A 378 14.41 -9.97 -1.05
CA GLY A 378 14.30 -9.10 -2.23
C GLY A 378 13.01 -9.26 -3.02
N ASN A 379 12.18 -10.25 -2.73
CA ASN A 379 10.88 -10.43 -3.39
C ASN A 379 9.85 -9.42 -2.88
N ILE A 380 8.80 -9.23 -3.64
CA ILE A 380 7.67 -8.37 -3.28
C ILE A 380 6.54 -9.23 -2.71
N ALA A 381 6.18 -8.98 -1.46
CA ALA A 381 4.91 -9.42 -0.92
C ALA A 381 3.81 -8.51 -1.47
N PHE A 382 2.88 -9.09 -2.18
CA PHE A 382 1.74 -8.42 -2.79
C PHE A 382 0.45 -8.94 -2.15
N TYR A 383 -0.27 -8.08 -1.45
CA TYR A 383 -1.51 -8.44 -0.76
C TYR A 383 -2.65 -7.61 -1.33
N TYR A 384 -3.73 -8.27 -1.80
CA TYR A 384 -4.74 -7.61 -2.62
C TYR A 384 -6.10 -8.29 -2.57
N GLU A 385 -7.10 -7.56 -3.03
CA GLU A 385 -8.47 -8.04 -3.23
C GLU A 385 -8.59 -8.73 -4.58
N GLU A 386 -9.08 -9.99 -4.58
CA GLU A 386 -9.43 -10.74 -5.78
C GLU A 386 -10.88 -11.20 -5.65
N SER A 387 -11.77 -10.64 -6.43
CA SER A 387 -13.19 -10.98 -6.31
C SER A 387 -13.51 -12.28 -7.01
N ILE A 388 -14.28 -13.12 -6.32
CA ILE A 388 -14.83 -14.36 -6.88
C ILE A 388 -16.29 -14.19 -7.31
N CYS A 389 -16.93 -13.07 -6.92
CA CYS A 389 -18.33 -12.78 -7.21
C CYS A 389 -18.45 -11.74 -8.32
N LEU A 390 -19.32 -11.99 -9.29
CA LEU A 390 -19.55 -11.08 -10.44
C LEU A 390 -20.22 -9.76 -10.04
N ASP A 391 -20.84 -9.69 -8.86
CA ASP A 391 -21.50 -8.51 -8.30
C ASP A 391 -20.59 -7.54 -7.55
N GLY A 392 -19.33 -7.90 -7.34
CA GLY A 392 -18.28 -7.02 -6.83
C GLY A 392 -18.30 -6.71 -5.32
N TRP A 393 -19.15 -7.36 -4.53
CA TRP A 393 -19.29 -7.08 -3.10
C TRP A 393 -18.43 -7.93 -2.18
N GLY A 394 -17.89 -9.04 -2.62
CA GLY A 394 -17.03 -9.91 -1.83
C GLY A 394 -15.69 -10.13 -2.49
N SER A 395 -14.62 -10.07 -1.72
CA SER A 395 -13.28 -10.35 -2.19
C SER A 395 -12.62 -11.41 -1.34
N ASP A 396 -11.91 -12.31 -1.99
CA ASP A 396 -10.85 -13.05 -1.35
C ASP A 396 -9.67 -12.11 -1.13
N MET A 397 -9.04 -12.23 0.03
CA MET A 397 -7.84 -11.48 0.35
C MET A 397 -6.64 -12.36 0.04
N VAL A 398 -5.94 -12.03 -1.04
CA VAL A 398 -4.90 -12.88 -1.64
C VAL A 398 -3.52 -12.32 -1.39
N TYR A 399 -2.63 -13.16 -0.89
CA TYR A 399 -1.20 -12.89 -0.78
C TYR A 399 -0.44 -13.60 -1.91
N LYS A 400 0.48 -12.89 -2.55
CA LYS A 400 1.46 -13.45 -3.48
C LYS A 400 2.86 -12.97 -3.10
N GLU A 401 3.83 -13.88 -3.14
CA GLU A 401 5.26 -13.52 -3.12
C GLU A 401 5.76 -13.55 -4.55
N ILE A 402 6.23 -12.40 -5.06
CA ILE A 402 6.58 -12.20 -6.47
C ILE A 402 8.04 -11.78 -6.55
N PRO A 403 8.92 -12.57 -7.19
CA PRO A 403 10.29 -12.17 -7.47
C PRO A 403 10.35 -10.90 -8.34
N LEU A 404 11.36 -10.05 -8.09
CA LEU A 404 11.53 -8.80 -8.84
C LEU A 404 11.77 -9.08 -10.33
N GLU A 405 12.47 -10.16 -10.66
CA GLU A 405 12.68 -10.62 -12.03
C GLU A 405 11.36 -10.87 -12.77
N VAL A 406 10.35 -11.40 -12.09
CA VAL A 406 9.02 -11.67 -12.68
C VAL A 406 8.31 -10.36 -13.00
N ILE A 407 8.36 -9.38 -12.07
CA ILE A 407 7.75 -8.06 -12.27
C ILE A 407 8.40 -7.33 -13.44
N THR A 408 9.71 -7.47 -13.59
CA THR A 408 10.54 -6.67 -14.51
C THR A 408 10.92 -7.42 -15.80
N ALA A 409 10.25 -8.54 -16.11
CA ALA A 409 10.56 -9.38 -17.28
C ALA A 409 12.06 -9.69 -17.38
N ASP A 410 12.66 -10.11 -16.25
CA ASP A 410 14.05 -10.55 -16.11
C ASP A 410 15.12 -9.45 -16.27
N GLN A 411 14.73 -8.16 -16.22
CA GLN A 411 15.67 -7.05 -16.36
C GLN A 411 16.43 -6.73 -15.05
N TYR A 412 15.79 -6.93 -13.89
CA TYR A 412 16.34 -6.61 -12.57
C TYR A 412 16.23 -7.80 -11.62
N GLN A 413 17.09 -7.78 -10.57
CA GLN A 413 17.05 -8.72 -9.45
C GLN A 413 17.28 -8.01 -8.12
#